data_8fd9b5c984700ab0a9a8ce74d65f7b66
#
_entry.id   8fd9b5c984700ab0a9a8ce74d65f7b66
#
_cell.length_a   1.000
_cell.length_b   1.000
_cell.length_c   1.000
_cell.angle_alpha   90.00
_cell.angle_beta   90.00
_cell.angle_gamma   90.00
#
_symmetry.space_group_name_H-M   'P 1'
#
loop_
_entity.id
_entity.type
_entity.pdbx_description
1 polymer ?
#
loop_
_entity_poly.entity_id
_entity_poly.type
_entity_poly.pdbx_seq_one_letter_code
_entity_poly.pdbx_strand_id
1 'polypeptide(L)'
;MEKFLDELILSERKKRKEKVLDEQIDLERDLPEQYLQTVVMSDKTTSIKIPAFMNDLPEKLAEQKYEFEPKPQIIKSTQNGNVNFTFSLLDVSVEPGQLGEICQGCKRAWRRILPEMIFYEEGEEDINGIRVHWMEYSNNAAGGKLYNFLFYAATEQTLVGSMNCPYNKHEVWVKIAKLCMRTLKGRGYDGKTAADHGNRERDDGTQIYGATSRIDEEL
;
A
#
# COMPACT_ATOMS: atom_id res chain seq x y z
N MET A 1 -23.85 -15.82 -25.58
CA MET A 1 -24.10 -14.40 -25.93
C MET A 1 -24.44 -13.56 -24.69
N GLU A 2 -25.32 -14.00 -23.79
CA GLU A 2 -25.67 -13.28 -22.55
C GLU A 2 -24.48 -13.02 -21.62
N LYS A 3 -23.62 -14.01 -21.37
CA LYS A 3 -22.47 -13.89 -20.48
C LYS A 3 -21.47 -12.79 -20.93
N PHE A 4 -21.31 -12.62 -22.23
CA PHE A 4 -20.46 -11.57 -22.81
C PHE A 4 -21.08 -10.16 -22.64
N LEU A 5 -22.42 -10.07 -22.72
CA LEU A 5 -23.15 -8.82 -22.53
C LEU A 5 -23.09 -8.37 -21.05
N ASP A 6 -23.20 -9.30 -20.12
CA ASP A 6 -23.09 -9.03 -18.69
C ASP A 6 -21.68 -8.57 -18.29
N GLU A 7 -20.64 -9.18 -18.86
CA GLU A 7 -19.26 -8.75 -18.65
C GLU A 7 -19.02 -7.35 -19.22
N LEU A 8 -19.60 -7.05 -20.37
CA LEU A 8 -19.50 -5.72 -20.98
C LEU A 8 -20.19 -4.65 -20.14
N ILE A 9 -21.41 -4.94 -19.65
CA ILE A 9 -22.17 -4.04 -18.78
C ILE A 9 -21.45 -3.81 -17.46
N LEU A 10 -20.87 -4.85 -16.86
CA LEU A 10 -20.07 -4.74 -15.64
C LEU A 10 -18.81 -3.92 -15.87
N SER A 11 -18.12 -4.11 -17.01
CA SER A 11 -16.96 -3.34 -17.41
C SER A 11 -17.30 -1.85 -17.58
N GLU A 12 -18.38 -1.53 -18.28
CA GLU A 12 -18.82 -0.14 -18.48
C GLU A 12 -19.28 0.52 -17.17
N ARG A 13 -19.97 -0.22 -16.30
CA ARG A 13 -20.32 0.29 -14.96
C ARG A 13 -19.08 0.58 -14.10
N LYS A 14 -18.04 -0.26 -14.20
CA LYS A 14 -16.76 -0.04 -13.51
C LYS A 14 -16.05 1.18 -14.05
N LYS A 15 -15.91 1.32 -15.37
CA LYS A 15 -15.32 2.50 -16.03
C LYS A 15 -16.04 3.79 -15.64
N ARG A 16 -17.39 3.74 -15.55
CA ARG A 16 -18.20 4.89 -15.16
C ARG A 16 -17.97 5.28 -13.70
N LYS A 17 -17.83 4.30 -12.80
CA LYS A 17 -17.48 4.55 -11.39
C LYS A 17 -16.07 5.11 -11.24
N GLU A 18 -15.11 4.59 -12.00
CA GLU A 18 -13.73 5.08 -12.03
C GLU A 18 -13.68 6.54 -12.55
N LYS A 19 -14.43 6.84 -13.61
CA LYS A 19 -14.53 8.20 -14.16
C LYS A 19 -15.20 9.19 -13.21
N VAL A 20 -16.23 8.76 -12.48
CA VAL A 20 -16.89 9.58 -11.45
C VAL A 20 -15.92 9.89 -10.29
N LEU A 21 -15.06 8.94 -9.91
CA LEU A 21 -14.02 9.20 -8.92
C LEU A 21 -12.98 10.20 -9.42
N ASP A 22 -12.59 10.13 -10.69
CA ASP A 22 -11.61 11.04 -11.29
C ASP A 22 -12.17 12.48 -11.50
N GLU A 23 -13.50 12.66 -11.66
CA GLU A 23 -14.09 13.94 -12.12
C GLU A 23 -14.96 14.66 -11.08
N GLN A 24 -15.49 14.01 -10.03
CA GLN A 24 -16.58 14.57 -9.22
C GLN A 24 -16.48 14.41 -7.70
N ILE A 25 -15.45 13.81 -7.16
CA ILE A 25 -15.33 13.70 -5.71
C ILE A 25 -14.72 14.97 -5.17
N ASP A 26 -15.54 15.75 -4.47
CA ASP A 26 -15.08 16.73 -3.50
C ASP A 26 -14.42 15.95 -2.34
N LEU A 27 -13.14 15.58 -2.55
CA LEU A 27 -12.35 14.72 -1.68
C LEU A 27 -11.97 15.37 -0.35
N GLU A 28 -12.50 16.55 -0.05
CA GLU A 28 -12.43 17.15 1.27
C GLU A 28 -13.46 16.55 2.23
N ARG A 29 -14.42 15.79 1.71
CA ARG A 29 -15.41 15.05 2.48
C ARG A 29 -15.21 13.54 2.31
N ASP A 30 -15.53 12.78 3.36
CA ASP A 30 -15.46 11.32 3.41
C ASP A 30 -16.00 10.65 2.13
N LEU A 31 -15.21 9.69 1.57
CA LEU A 31 -15.71 8.82 0.52
C LEU A 31 -16.94 8.06 1.04
N PRO A 32 -18.12 8.18 0.40
CA PRO A 32 -19.30 7.48 0.88
C PRO A 32 -19.05 5.97 0.94
N GLU A 33 -19.47 5.32 2.01
CA GLU A 33 -19.21 3.88 2.25
C GLU A 33 -19.65 2.98 1.09
N GLN A 34 -20.69 3.35 0.38
CA GLN A 34 -21.20 2.61 -0.80
C GLN A 34 -20.18 2.51 -1.95
N TYR A 35 -19.16 3.35 -1.96
CA TYR A 35 -18.07 3.32 -2.96
C TYR A 35 -16.80 2.64 -2.45
N LEU A 36 -16.86 2.07 -1.25
CA LEU A 36 -15.74 1.39 -0.63
C LEU A 36 -16.01 -0.12 -0.50
N GLN A 37 -14.94 -0.90 -0.58
CA GLN A 37 -14.90 -2.31 -0.22
C GLN A 37 -13.91 -2.51 0.92
N THR A 38 -14.16 -3.49 1.77
CA THR A 38 -13.24 -3.85 2.85
C THR A 38 -12.24 -4.89 2.37
N VAL A 39 -10.96 -4.62 2.56
CA VAL A 39 -9.87 -5.58 2.41
C VAL A 39 -9.47 -6.03 3.79
N VAL A 40 -9.52 -7.35 4.02
CA VAL A 40 -9.14 -7.99 5.29
C VAL A 40 -7.77 -8.65 5.10
N MET A 41 -6.84 -8.41 6.02
CA MET A 41 -5.50 -8.99 5.99
C MET A 41 -5.51 -10.46 6.43
N SER A 42 -4.39 -11.16 6.26
CA SER A 42 -4.25 -12.59 6.56
C SER A 42 -4.47 -12.93 8.05
N ASP A 43 -4.23 -11.98 8.96
CA ASP A 43 -4.52 -12.09 10.39
C ASP A 43 -6.02 -12.07 10.74
N LYS A 44 -6.88 -11.79 9.76
CA LYS A 44 -8.34 -11.67 9.86
C LYS A 44 -8.85 -10.59 10.85
N THR A 45 -7.96 -9.85 11.47
CA THR A 45 -8.27 -8.78 12.44
C THR A 45 -8.01 -7.40 11.86
N THR A 46 -6.98 -7.28 11.04
CA THR A 46 -6.60 -6.03 10.38
C THR A 46 -7.37 -5.86 9.07
N SER A 47 -7.97 -4.71 8.88
CA SER A 47 -8.76 -4.40 7.68
C SER A 47 -8.65 -2.93 7.31
N ILE A 48 -8.83 -2.64 6.02
CA ILE A 48 -8.83 -1.29 5.46
C ILE A 48 -9.89 -1.21 4.36
N LYS A 49 -10.50 -0.05 4.17
CA LYS A 49 -11.42 0.18 3.07
C LYS A 49 -10.71 0.86 1.92
N ILE A 50 -10.98 0.40 0.69
CA ILE A 50 -10.47 0.96 -0.55
C ILE A 50 -11.60 1.14 -1.55
N PRO A 51 -11.41 1.88 -2.69
CA PRO A 51 -12.46 2.02 -3.68
C PRO A 51 -13.01 0.68 -4.18
N ALA A 52 -14.33 0.54 -4.19
CA ALA A 52 -15.03 -0.73 -4.49
C ALA A 52 -14.82 -1.24 -5.92
N PHE A 53 -14.39 -0.39 -6.84
CA PHE A 53 -14.11 -0.77 -8.24
C PHE A 53 -12.71 -1.38 -8.43
N MET A 54 -11.84 -1.34 -7.43
CA MET A 54 -10.52 -1.97 -7.50
C MET A 54 -10.64 -3.49 -7.36
N ASN A 55 -9.88 -4.22 -8.16
CA ASN A 55 -9.90 -5.67 -8.21
C ASN A 55 -8.51 -6.23 -7.89
N ASP A 56 -8.45 -7.54 -7.64
CA ASP A 56 -7.16 -8.21 -7.55
C ASP A 56 -6.40 -8.07 -8.87
N LEU A 57 -5.11 -7.73 -8.77
CA LEU A 57 -4.26 -7.68 -9.95
C LEU A 57 -4.05 -9.11 -10.46
N PRO A 58 -4.31 -9.39 -11.76
CA PRO A 58 -4.03 -10.71 -12.33
C PRO A 58 -2.58 -11.15 -12.08
N GLU A 59 -2.38 -12.42 -11.70
CA GLU A 59 -1.09 -12.97 -11.28
C GLU A 59 0.05 -12.66 -12.26
N LYS A 60 -0.17 -12.86 -13.55
CA LYS A 60 0.83 -12.52 -14.59
C LYS A 60 1.25 -11.04 -14.60
N LEU A 61 0.29 -10.13 -14.31
CA LEU A 61 0.61 -8.71 -14.22
C LEU A 61 1.27 -8.37 -12.88
N ALA A 62 0.90 -9.08 -11.83
CA ALA A 62 1.55 -8.94 -10.53
C ALA A 62 3.03 -9.35 -10.61
N GLU A 63 3.33 -10.47 -11.25
CA GLU A 63 4.70 -10.94 -11.50
C GLU A 63 5.54 -9.93 -12.29
N GLN A 64 4.96 -9.31 -13.31
CA GLN A 64 5.65 -8.30 -14.11
C GLN A 64 5.87 -6.96 -13.40
N LYS A 65 4.96 -6.58 -12.50
CA LYS A 65 5.05 -5.30 -11.79
C LYS A 65 5.83 -5.36 -10.49
N TYR A 66 5.80 -6.53 -9.84
CA TYR A 66 6.44 -6.77 -8.55
C TYR A 66 7.42 -7.94 -8.71
N GLU A 67 8.51 -7.65 -9.43
CA GLU A 67 9.55 -8.64 -9.76
C GLU A 67 10.40 -9.04 -8.55
N PHE A 68 10.44 -8.19 -7.52
CA PHE A 68 11.30 -8.38 -6.35
C PHE A 68 10.54 -8.98 -5.17
N GLU A 69 11.22 -9.85 -4.43
CA GLU A 69 10.72 -10.45 -3.19
C GLU A 69 11.09 -9.57 -1.96
N PRO A 70 10.25 -9.54 -0.93
CA PRO A 70 8.93 -10.17 -0.86
C PRO A 70 7.87 -9.39 -1.63
N LYS A 71 7.04 -10.09 -2.40
CA LYS A 71 5.89 -9.49 -3.07
C LYS A 71 4.83 -9.06 -2.06
N PRO A 72 4.06 -8.00 -2.35
CA PRO A 72 2.92 -7.65 -1.51
C PRO A 72 1.92 -8.82 -1.40
N GLN A 73 1.41 -9.06 -0.19
CA GLN A 73 0.45 -10.14 0.06
C GLN A 73 -0.90 -9.89 -0.62
N ILE A 74 -1.30 -8.63 -0.72
CA ILE A 74 -2.54 -8.20 -1.37
C ILE A 74 -2.22 -7.07 -2.33
N ILE A 75 -2.67 -7.19 -3.57
CA ILE A 75 -2.53 -6.16 -4.60
C ILE A 75 -3.91 -5.90 -5.21
N LYS A 76 -4.45 -4.71 -4.98
CA LYS A 76 -5.71 -4.24 -5.57
C LYS A 76 -5.40 -3.17 -6.60
N SER A 77 -6.01 -3.28 -7.77
CA SER A 77 -5.69 -2.45 -8.92
C SER A 77 -6.92 -1.91 -9.61
N THR A 78 -6.79 -0.75 -10.25
CA THR A 78 -7.76 -0.28 -11.25
C THR A 78 -7.79 -1.23 -12.45
N GLN A 79 -8.86 -1.20 -13.23
CA GLN A 79 -9.04 -2.10 -14.37
C GLN A 79 -7.89 -2.00 -15.40
N ASN A 80 -7.33 -0.80 -15.59
CA ASN A 80 -6.20 -0.56 -16.50
C ASN A 80 -4.84 -0.85 -15.85
N GLY A 81 -4.80 -1.26 -14.58
CA GLY A 81 -3.59 -1.57 -13.86
C GLY A 81 -2.73 -0.37 -13.47
N ASN A 82 -3.15 0.86 -13.70
CA ASN A 82 -2.30 2.04 -13.52
C ASN A 82 -2.22 2.53 -12.07
N VAL A 83 -3.26 2.27 -11.27
CA VAL A 83 -3.27 2.61 -9.85
C VAL A 83 -3.38 1.33 -9.05
N ASN A 84 -2.49 1.17 -8.08
CA ASN A 84 -2.46 -0.03 -7.26
C ASN A 84 -2.41 0.33 -5.79
N PHE A 85 -3.18 -0.40 -4.98
CA PHE A 85 -3.02 -0.47 -3.53
C PHE A 85 -2.40 -1.80 -3.18
N THR A 86 -1.38 -1.78 -2.33
CA THR A 86 -0.73 -3.00 -1.86
C THR A 86 -0.71 -3.05 -0.34
N PHE A 87 -0.81 -4.26 0.22
CA PHE A 87 -0.77 -4.46 1.65
C PHE A 87 0.03 -5.71 1.99
N SER A 88 0.81 -5.62 3.07
CA SER A 88 1.56 -6.74 3.63
C SER A 88 1.61 -6.62 5.15
N LEU A 89 1.36 -7.70 5.86
CA LEU A 89 1.70 -7.83 7.27
C LEU A 89 3.15 -8.34 7.35
N LEU A 90 3.96 -7.63 8.13
CA LEU A 90 5.33 -8.07 8.41
C LEU A 90 5.32 -9.12 9.52
N ASP A 91 6.27 -10.05 9.49
CA ASP A 91 6.45 -11.05 10.55
C ASP A 91 7.03 -10.45 11.86
N VAL A 92 7.13 -9.13 11.90
CA VAL A 92 7.65 -8.37 13.03
C VAL A 92 6.63 -7.35 13.51
N SER A 93 6.57 -7.15 14.82
CA SER A 93 5.80 -6.09 15.45
C SER A 93 6.74 -4.92 15.74
N VAL A 94 6.38 -3.75 15.26
CA VAL A 94 7.14 -2.52 15.46
C VAL A 94 6.44 -1.65 16.50
N GLU A 95 7.20 -1.20 17.48
CA GLU A 95 6.67 -0.26 18.48
C GLU A 95 6.22 1.05 17.82
N PRO A 96 5.09 1.63 18.26
CA PRO A 96 4.55 2.85 17.69
C PRO A 96 5.57 3.99 17.57
N GLY A 97 6.44 4.15 18.57
CA GLY A 97 7.49 5.18 18.57
C GLY A 97 8.65 4.95 17.59
N GLN A 98 8.79 3.73 17.06
CA GLN A 98 9.88 3.37 16.15
C GLN A 98 9.50 3.51 14.66
N LEU A 99 8.22 3.70 14.34
CA LEU A 99 7.77 3.81 12.94
C LEU A 99 8.48 4.93 12.18
N GLY A 100 8.69 6.08 12.81
CA GLY A 100 9.41 7.20 12.22
C GLY A 100 10.87 6.85 11.86
N GLU A 101 11.57 6.12 12.73
CA GLU A 101 12.95 5.68 12.48
C GLU A 101 13.03 4.72 11.30
N ILE A 102 12.06 3.81 11.17
CA ILE A 102 11.95 2.90 10.02
C ILE A 102 11.78 3.70 8.73
N CYS A 103 10.85 4.65 8.70
CA CYS A 103 10.64 5.50 7.53
C CYS A 103 11.90 6.28 7.16
N GLN A 104 12.61 6.84 8.13
CA GLN A 104 13.87 7.53 7.88
C GLN A 104 14.97 6.56 7.40
N GLY A 105 15.01 5.35 7.92
CA GLY A 105 15.88 4.28 7.44
C GLY A 105 15.64 3.95 5.97
N CYS A 106 14.37 3.73 5.59
CA CYS A 106 13.97 3.51 4.20
C CYS A 106 14.37 4.67 3.29
N LYS A 107 14.11 5.92 3.70
CA LYS A 107 14.51 7.10 2.92
C LYS A 107 16.02 7.15 2.68
N ARG A 108 16.84 6.87 3.70
CA ARG A 108 18.30 6.84 3.55
C ARG A 108 18.75 5.75 2.60
N ALA A 109 18.16 4.55 2.68
CA ALA A 109 18.45 3.43 1.80
C ALA A 109 18.10 3.76 0.35
N TRP A 110 16.88 4.24 0.13
CA TRP A 110 16.39 4.56 -1.22
C TRP A 110 17.16 5.69 -1.89
N ARG A 111 17.55 6.74 -1.15
CA ARG A 111 18.39 7.80 -1.70
C ARG A 111 19.76 7.33 -2.19
N ARG A 112 20.27 6.20 -1.68
CA ARG A 112 21.54 5.62 -2.15
C ARG A 112 21.35 4.82 -3.43
N ILE A 113 20.21 4.15 -3.58
CA ILE A 113 19.95 3.23 -4.69
C ILE A 113 19.25 3.94 -5.85
N LEU A 114 18.32 4.86 -5.54
CA LEU A 114 17.51 5.63 -6.47
C LEU A 114 17.64 7.12 -6.18
N PRO A 115 18.79 7.75 -6.51
CA PRO A 115 19.05 9.15 -6.16
C PRO A 115 18.07 10.14 -6.80
N GLU A 116 17.38 9.75 -7.87
CA GLU A 116 16.35 10.53 -8.55
C GLU A 116 15.00 10.51 -7.80
N MET A 117 14.86 9.71 -6.74
CA MET A 117 13.65 9.65 -5.93
C MET A 117 13.43 10.97 -5.19
N ILE A 118 12.24 11.53 -5.32
CA ILE A 118 11.85 12.77 -4.67
C ILE A 118 10.87 12.44 -3.54
N PHE A 119 11.20 12.84 -2.31
CA PHE A 119 10.32 12.75 -1.15
C PHE A 119 9.57 14.06 -0.97
N TYR A 120 8.27 13.95 -0.67
CA TYR A 120 7.37 15.08 -0.45
C TYR A 120 6.99 15.18 1.03
N GLU A 121 5.72 14.99 1.33
CA GLU A 121 5.19 15.06 2.68
C GLU A 121 5.37 13.74 3.45
N GLU A 122 5.42 13.85 4.75
CA GLU A 122 5.35 12.75 5.70
C GLU A 122 4.58 13.19 6.92
N GLY A 123 4.00 12.23 7.65
CA GLY A 123 3.28 12.55 8.87
C GLY A 123 2.95 11.31 9.69
N GLU A 124 2.41 11.58 10.87
CA GLU A 124 1.93 10.55 11.81
C GLU A 124 0.48 10.84 12.17
N GLU A 125 -0.30 9.78 12.28
CA GLU A 125 -1.70 9.86 12.71
C GLU A 125 -2.01 8.69 13.67
N ASP A 126 -2.92 8.94 14.61
CA ASP A 126 -3.54 7.86 15.41
C ASP A 126 -4.90 7.53 14.79
N ILE A 127 -5.03 6.33 14.26
CA ILE A 127 -6.21 5.87 13.56
C ILE A 127 -6.83 4.70 14.34
N ASN A 128 -7.99 4.94 14.95
CA ASN A 128 -8.68 3.93 15.76
C ASN A 128 -7.78 3.28 16.84
N GLY A 129 -6.88 4.05 17.44
CA GLY A 129 -5.93 3.59 18.44
C GLY A 129 -4.68 2.90 17.88
N ILE A 130 -4.48 2.95 16.58
CA ILE A 130 -3.30 2.44 15.87
C ILE A 130 -2.44 3.61 15.43
N ARG A 131 -1.17 3.67 15.87
CA ARG A 131 -0.22 4.65 15.36
C ARG A 131 0.17 4.28 13.93
N VAL A 132 0.08 5.27 13.05
CA VAL A 132 0.44 5.15 11.63
C VAL A 132 1.44 6.24 11.29
N HIS A 133 2.52 5.87 10.61
CA HIS A 133 3.46 6.81 9.99
C HIS A 133 3.39 6.64 8.48
N TRP A 134 3.25 7.75 7.75
CA TRP A 134 3.14 7.73 6.29
C TRP A 134 4.11 8.70 5.63
N MET A 135 4.45 8.43 4.38
CA MET A 135 5.28 9.28 3.55
C MET A 135 4.88 9.22 2.08
N GLU A 136 5.17 10.28 1.37
CA GLU A 136 4.92 10.46 -0.04
C GLU A 136 6.23 10.62 -0.81
N TYR A 137 6.33 9.95 -1.96
CA TYR A 137 7.51 10.07 -2.81
C TYR A 137 7.16 9.79 -4.28
N SER A 138 8.06 10.19 -5.18
CA SER A 138 7.98 9.81 -6.58
C SER A 138 9.29 9.18 -7.05
N ASN A 139 9.18 8.27 -8.00
CA ASN A 139 10.31 7.63 -8.66
C ASN A 139 10.00 7.42 -10.15
N ASN A 140 11.04 7.16 -10.92
CA ASN A 140 10.90 6.75 -12.32
C ASN A 140 10.70 5.23 -12.39
N ALA A 141 9.84 4.81 -13.33
CA ALA A 141 9.60 3.42 -13.68
C ALA A 141 9.56 3.28 -15.21
N ALA A 142 9.57 2.05 -15.72
CA ALA A 142 9.54 1.79 -17.17
C ALA A 142 8.36 2.46 -17.90
N GLY A 143 7.21 2.62 -17.21
CA GLY A 143 6.01 3.30 -17.75
C GLY A 143 5.96 4.81 -17.53
N GLY A 144 7.00 5.43 -16.98
CA GLY A 144 7.05 6.85 -16.65
C GLY A 144 7.17 7.13 -15.16
N LYS A 145 7.01 8.41 -14.77
CA LYS A 145 7.12 8.82 -13.37
C LYS A 145 5.89 8.36 -12.57
N LEU A 146 6.13 7.67 -11.46
CA LEU A 146 5.12 7.24 -10.50
C LEU A 146 5.12 8.13 -9.27
N TYR A 147 3.96 8.31 -8.70
CA TYR A 147 3.75 8.87 -7.37
C TYR A 147 3.33 7.75 -6.41
N ASN A 148 3.89 7.77 -5.22
CA ASN A 148 3.68 6.75 -4.21
C ASN A 148 3.28 7.37 -2.88
N PHE A 149 2.33 6.74 -2.22
CA PHE A 149 1.96 6.96 -0.84
C PHE A 149 2.24 5.66 -0.08
N LEU A 150 3.07 5.70 0.94
CA LEU A 150 3.44 4.54 1.75
C LEU A 150 3.13 4.83 3.20
N PHE A 151 2.59 3.84 3.92
CA PHE A 151 2.39 3.93 5.35
C PHE A 151 2.78 2.64 6.07
N TYR A 152 3.20 2.80 7.30
CA TYR A 152 3.43 1.75 8.28
C TYR A 152 2.46 1.94 9.43
N ALA A 153 1.78 0.89 9.87
CA ALA A 153 0.86 0.93 10.99
C ALA A 153 1.31 -0.06 12.07
N ALA A 154 1.37 0.41 13.31
CA ALA A 154 1.72 -0.39 14.47
C ALA A 154 0.53 -1.24 14.91
N THR A 155 0.20 -2.24 14.10
CA THR A 155 -0.75 -3.31 14.44
C THR A 155 -0.02 -4.46 15.14
N GLU A 156 -0.75 -5.47 15.59
CA GLU A 156 -0.18 -6.68 16.23
C GLU A 156 0.96 -7.28 15.38
N GLN A 157 0.77 -7.37 14.06
CA GLN A 157 1.83 -7.52 13.07
C GLN A 157 1.90 -6.22 12.27
N THR A 158 3.08 -5.61 12.14
CA THR A 158 3.18 -4.33 11.45
C THR A 158 2.61 -4.38 10.05
N LEU A 159 1.59 -3.56 9.78
CA LEU A 159 1.02 -3.43 8.45
C LEU A 159 1.84 -2.43 7.62
N VAL A 160 2.23 -2.85 6.44
CA VAL A 160 2.74 -1.96 5.38
C VAL A 160 1.68 -1.83 4.31
N GLY A 161 1.24 -0.61 4.05
CA GLY A 161 0.32 -0.32 2.98
C GLY A 161 0.90 0.71 2.02
N SER A 162 0.67 0.54 0.73
CA SER A 162 1.06 1.55 -0.25
C SER A 162 0.00 1.78 -1.32
N MET A 163 0.03 2.96 -1.91
CA MET A 163 -0.66 3.28 -3.16
C MET A 163 0.35 3.83 -4.14
N ASN A 164 0.30 3.37 -5.38
CA ASN A 164 1.05 3.98 -6.47
C ASN A 164 0.13 4.34 -7.64
N CYS A 165 0.43 5.45 -8.31
CA CYS A 165 -0.31 5.95 -9.46
C CYS A 165 0.62 6.70 -10.43
N PRO A 166 0.21 6.93 -11.69
CA PRO A 166 0.90 7.85 -12.58
C PRO A 166 1.02 9.26 -11.96
N TYR A 167 2.18 9.89 -12.10
CA TYR A 167 2.47 11.16 -11.45
C TYR A 167 1.43 12.26 -11.77
N ASN A 168 0.91 12.29 -12.99
CA ASN A 168 -0.10 13.27 -13.41
C ASN A 168 -1.48 13.10 -12.76
N LYS A 169 -1.70 12.03 -11.99
CA LYS A 169 -2.95 11.75 -11.26
C LYS A 169 -2.80 11.84 -9.74
N HIS A 170 -1.63 12.23 -9.23
CA HIS A 170 -1.31 12.11 -7.82
C HIS A 170 -2.20 12.95 -6.89
N GLU A 171 -2.60 14.16 -7.31
CA GLU A 171 -3.38 15.09 -6.48
C GLU A 171 -4.71 14.47 -6.00
N VAL A 172 -5.35 13.68 -6.86
CA VAL A 172 -6.59 12.97 -6.51
C VAL A 172 -6.28 11.72 -5.71
N TRP A 173 -5.34 10.90 -6.19
CA TRP A 173 -5.11 9.59 -5.62
C TRP A 173 -4.43 9.61 -4.23
N VAL A 174 -3.61 10.62 -3.94
CA VAL A 174 -3.05 10.77 -2.59
C VAL A 174 -4.13 11.10 -1.56
N LYS A 175 -5.12 11.94 -1.93
CA LYS A 175 -6.26 12.22 -1.05
C LYS A 175 -7.07 10.95 -0.79
N ILE A 176 -7.37 10.17 -1.83
CA ILE A 176 -8.05 8.88 -1.71
C ILE A 176 -7.25 7.93 -0.81
N ALA A 177 -5.93 7.83 -1.00
CA ALA A 177 -5.08 6.96 -0.21
C ALA A 177 -5.07 7.34 1.28
N LYS A 178 -4.99 8.63 1.60
CA LYS A 178 -5.10 9.13 2.99
C LYS A 178 -6.48 8.82 3.60
N LEU A 179 -7.57 9.00 2.83
CA LEU A 179 -8.91 8.62 3.29
C LEU A 179 -9.02 7.11 3.53
N CYS A 180 -8.52 6.29 2.62
CA CYS A 180 -8.47 4.83 2.79
C CYS A 180 -7.67 4.44 4.04
N MET A 181 -6.47 4.99 4.23
CA MET A 181 -5.62 4.76 5.40
C MET A 181 -6.38 5.05 6.70
N ARG A 182 -7.15 6.14 6.76
CA ARG A 182 -7.96 6.52 7.94
C ARG A 182 -9.11 5.57 8.26
N THR A 183 -9.43 4.64 7.35
CA THR A 183 -10.41 3.57 7.62
C THR A 183 -9.80 2.34 8.28
N LEU A 184 -8.49 2.33 8.55
CA LEU A 184 -7.77 1.23 9.15
C LEU A 184 -8.43 0.79 10.47
N LYS A 185 -8.64 -0.52 10.60
CA LYS A 185 -9.11 -1.19 11.80
C LYS A 185 -8.24 -2.40 12.06
N GLY A 186 -8.02 -2.72 13.32
CA GLY A 186 -7.22 -3.86 13.72
C GLY A 186 -6.91 -3.81 15.22
N ARG A 187 -6.10 -4.75 15.67
CA ARG A 187 -5.50 -4.69 16.99
C ARG A 187 -4.22 -3.87 16.92
N GLY A 188 -4.12 -2.85 17.75
CA GLY A 188 -2.90 -2.07 17.92
C GLY A 188 -1.79 -2.91 18.56
N TYR A 189 -0.57 -2.42 18.50
CA TYR A 189 0.57 -2.96 19.22
C TYR A 189 0.28 -2.96 20.73
N ASP A 190 0.33 -4.11 21.38
CA ASP A 190 0.05 -4.28 22.83
C ASP A 190 1.29 -4.56 23.68
N GLY A 191 2.46 -4.56 23.07
CA GLY A 191 3.74 -4.80 23.76
C GLY A 191 3.99 -6.27 24.13
N LYS A 192 3.04 -7.17 23.90
CA LYS A 192 3.11 -8.58 24.33
C LYS A 192 3.58 -9.53 23.24
N THR A 193 3.36 -9.20 21.99
CA THR A 193 3.65 -10.08 20.85
C THR A 193 5.14 -10.27 20.57
N ALA A 194 5.99 -9.34 20.98
CA ALA A 194 7.45 -9.48 20.84
C ALA A 194 8.05 -10.52 21.80
N ALA A 195 7.39 -10.81 22.92
CA ALA A 195 7.90 -11.74 23.94
C ALA A 195 7.45 -13.19 23.70
N ASP A 196 6.31 -13.42 23.05
CA ASP A 196 5.74 -14.77 22.89
C ASP A 196 6.27 -15.53 21.66
N HIS A 197 6.89 -14.81 20.71
CA HIS A 197 7.59 -15.41 19.56
C HIS A 197 9.07 -15.72 19.82
N GLY A 198 9.57 -15.48 21.04
CA GLY A 198 10.98 -15.65 21.44
C GLY A 198 11.49 -17.09 21.55
N ASN A 199 10.75 -18.11 21.14
CA ASN A 199 11.16 -19.53 21.25
C ASN A 199 11.18 -20.29 19.92
N ARG A 200 11.43 -19.60 18.80
CA ARG A 200 11.91 -20.24 17.59
C ARG A 200 13.36 -19.81 17.38
N GLU A 201 14.22 -20.81 17.32
CA GLU A 201 15.66 -20.70 17.14
C GLU A 201 16.01 -19.63 16.11
N ARG A 202 16.87 -18.69 16.55
CA ARG A 202 17.44 -17.65 15.70
C ARG A 202 18.38 -18.35 14.73
N ASP A 203 17.91 -18.57 13.52
CA ASP A 203 18.79 -18.71 12.40
C ASP A 203 19.06 -17.29 11.85
N ASP A 204 20.34 -17.01 11.82
CA ASP A 204 21.08 -15.82 11.58
C ASP A 204 20.69 -15.15 10.25
N GLY A 205 20.24 -13.94 10.25
CA GLY A 205 20.06 -13.15 9.03
C GLY A 205 18.89 -12.19 9.00
N THR A 206 18.84 -11.24 9.92
CA THR A 206 17.84 -10.14 9.86
C THR A 206 18.08 -9.26 8.66
N GLN A 207 17.38 -9.51 7.58
CA GLN A 207 17.25 -8.56 6.46
C GLN A 207 15.96 -7.77 6.62
N ILE A 208 16.10 -6.51 7.01
CA ILE A 208 15.01 -5.52 6.94
C ILE A 208 14.93 -5.09 5.48
N TYR A 209 13.96 -5.62 4.75
CA TYR A 209 13.79 -5.30 3.33
C TYR A 209 12.68 -4.27 3.11
N GLY A 210 13.11 -3.03 2.87
CA GLY A 210 12.39 -2.22 1.91
C GLY A 210 12.68 -2.80 0.51
N ALA A 211 11.70 -2.83 -0.37
CA ALA A 211 11.83 -3.33 -1.73
C ALA A 211 12.96 -2.61 -2.48
N THR A 212 14.14 -3.22 -2.57
CA THR A 212 15.26 -2.70 -3.31
C THR A 212 15.88 -3.80 -4.14
N SER A 213 15.85 -3.58 -5.44
CA SER A 213 16.57 -4.38 -6.43
C SER A 213 18.07 -4.46 -6.10
N ARG A 214 18.63 -5.66 -6.01
CA ARG A 214 20.05 -5.86 -6.21
C ARG A 214 20.35 -5.71 -7.69
N ILE A 215 21.23 -4.79 -8.00
CA ILE A 215 21.95 -4.80 -9.27
C ILE A 215 23.16 -5.69 -9.02
N ASP A 216 23.20 -6.84 -9.69
CA ASP A 216 24.40 -7.67 -9.73
C ASP A 216 25.50 -6.88 -10.45
N GLU A 217 26.58 -6.59 -9.72
CA GLU A 217 27.87 -6.20 -10.30
C GLU A 217 28.48 -7.47 -10.94
N GLU A 218 28.38 -7.59 -12.25
CA GLU A 218 29.38 -8.31 -13.05
C GLU A 218 29.72 -7.51 -14.32
N LEU A 219 31.01 -7.11 -14.38
CA LEU A 219 31.85 -6.58 -15.46
C LEU A 219 31.95 -5.05 -15.52
#